data_e89e7f925e4103a32ca602a7898c629c
#
_entry.id   e89e7f925e4103a32ca602a7898c629c
#
_cell.length_a   1.000
_cell.length_b   1.000
_cell.length_c   1.000
_cell.angle_alpha   90.00
_cell.angle_beta   90.00
_cell.angle_gamma   90.00
#
_symmetry.space_group_name_H-M   'P 1'
#
loop_
_entity.id
_entity.type
_entity.pdbx_description
1 polymer ?
#
loop_
_entity_poly.entity_id
_entity_poly.type
_entity_poly.pdbx_seq_one_letter_code
_entity_poly.pdbx_strand_id
1 'polypeptide(L)'
;MSTNNIPESVKKGIEYVQEGRLVLIYDAEDREGETDFVVPASFVTPRTVAYFRNEAGGLICVAIPPTAADKLGLPLMSDILKNMNDNYSYLRKVVEGKGDLQYDKRSSFSLWVNHRDTFTGITDRDRALTITKIGEAVERVANGSDRSYDFYTEFRAPGHVALLRAADGLLDERRGQTELSVALALLAGIPPAMVICEMLDTKSGRALSKTDAKAFASERGMIFMEGKEIVEAFYSLLSH
;
A
#
# COMPACT_ATOMS: atom_id res chain seq x y z
N MET A 1 -22.04 -12.28 17.51
CA MET A 1 -21.72 -12.24 16.08
C MET A 1 -20.74 -13.37 15.78
N SER A 2 -21.09 -14.29 14.88
CA SER A 2 -20.31 -15.50 14.67
C SER A 2 -19.02 -15.16 13.88
N THR A 3 -17.88 -15.08 14.59
CA THR A 3 -16.54 -14.92 14.01
C THR A 3 -16.03 -16.21 13.32
N ASN A 4 -16.91 -17.17 13.08
CA ASN A 4 -16.54 -18.52 12.66
C ASN A 4 -16.11 -18.68 11.20
N ASN A 5 -16.12 -17.58 10.38
CA ASN A 5 -15.83 -17.69 8.95
C ASN A 5 -14.62 -16.89 8.48
N ILE A 6 -13.83 -16.31 9.39
CA ILE A 6 -12.60 -15.60 9.03
C ILE A 6 -11.44 -16.60 9.07
N PRO A 7 -10.64 -16.72 8.00
CA PRO A 7 -9.44 -17.55 7.98
C PRO A 7 -8.49 -17.23 9.15
N GLU A 8 -7.87 -18.25 9.73
CA GLU A 8 -7.02 -18.10 10.92
C GLU A 8 -5.79 -17.23 10.65
N SER A 9 -5.24 -17.30 9.43
CA SER A 9 -4.16 -16.43 8.96
C SER A 9 -4.56 -14.96 9.02
N VAL A 10 -5.80 -14.64 8.60
CA VAL A 10 -6.32 -13.24 8.59
C VAL A 10 -6.63 -12.77 10.02
N LYS A 11 -7.18 -13.62 10.89
CA LYS A 11 -7.37 -13.26 12.31
C LYS A 11 -6.05 -12.84 12.97
N LYS A 12 -5.02 -13.68 12.81
CA LYS A 12 -3.67 -13.36 13.31
C LYS A 12 -3.06 -12.14 12.61
N GLY A 13 -3.30 -12.00 11.31
CA GLY A 13 -2.87 -10.84 10.54
C GLY A 13 -3.46 -9.54 11.08
N ILE A 14 -4.76 -9.54 11.41
CA ILE A 14 -5.46 -8.42 12.05
C ILE A 14 -4.81 -8.06 13.39
N GLU A 15 -4.59 -9.04 14.27
CA GLU A 15 -3.92 -8.83 15.55
C GLU A 15 -2.51 -8.22 15.36
N TYR A 16 -1.74 -8.76 14.39
CA TYR A 16 -0.39 -8.28 14.11
C TYR A 16 -0.37 -6.83 13.64
N VAL A 17 -1.23 -6.45 12.69
CA VAL A 17 -1.25 -5.05 12.21
C VAL A 17 -1.79 -4.09 13.27
N GLN A 18 -2.70 -4.52 14.14
CA GLN A 18 -3.15 -3.71 15.29
C GLN A 18 -2.01 -3.42 16.27
N GLU A 19 -1.06 -4.37 16.41
CA GLU A 19 0.15 -4.22 17.23
C GLU A 19 1.30 -3.50 16.48
N GLY A 20 1.09 -3.08 15.22
CA GLY A 20 2.12 -2.48 14.38
C GLY A 20 3.17 -3.46 13.90
N ARG A 21 2.86 -4.75 13.88
CA ARG A 21 3.76 -5.81 13.42
C ARG A 21 3.61 -6.05 11.93
N LEU A 22 4.71 -6.42 11.31
CA LEU A 22 4.80 -6.74 9.89
C LEU A 22 4.13 -8.08 9.58
N VAL A 23 3.36 -8.11 8.49
CA VAL A 23 2.77 -9.31 7.90
C VAL A 23 3.19 -9.43 6.43
N LEU A 24 3.01 -10.61 5.84
CA LEU A 24 3.24 -10.88 4.43
C LEU A 24 1.91 -11.15 3.74
N ILE A 25 1.71 -10.52 2.58
CA ILE A 25 0.53 -10.75 1.74
C ILE A 25 1.00 -11.19 0.35
N TYR A 26 0.53 -12.35 -0.12
CA TYR A 26 0.67 -12.81 -1.49
C TYR A 26 -0.62 -12.50 -2.26
N ASP A 27 -0.53 -11.81 -3.39
CA ASP A 27 -1.73 -11.41 -4.12
C ASP A 27 -2.45 -12.61 -4.78
N ALA A 28 -2.05 -13.04 -5.95
CA ALA A 28 -2.58 -14.23 -6.64
C ALA A 28 -1.68 -14.66 -7.80
N GLU A 29 -1.74 -15.95 -8.19
CA GLU A 29 -0.95 -16.50 -9.28
C GLU A 29 -1.32 -15.91 -10.65
N ASP A 30 -2.54 -15.45 -10.83
CA ASP A 30 -3.07 -14.87 -12.06
C ASP A 30 -2.95 -13.33 -12.10
N ARG A 31 -2.23 -12.74 -11.14
CA ARG A 31 -1.92 -11.32 -11.08
C ARG A 31 -0.40 -11.11 -11.15
N GLU A 32 0.16 -10.31 -10.24
CA GLU A 32 1.60 -10.07 -10.14
C GLU A 32 2.34 -11.33 -9.69
N GLY A 33 1.67 -12.18 -8.86
CA GLY A 33 2.27 -13.38 -8.30
C GLY A 33 3.35 -13.05 -7.28
N GLU A 34 3.22 -11.92 -6.59
CA GLU A 34 4.21 -11.36 -5.68
C GLU A 34 3.76 -11.40 -4.23
N THR A 35 4.74 -11.42 -3.33
CA THR A 35 4.53 -11.29 -1.89
C THR A 35 5.11 -9.98 -1.43
N ASP A 36 4.32 -9.19 -0.71
CA ASP A 36 4.74 -7.92 -0.13
C ASP A 36 4.90 -8.01 1.39
N PHE A 37 5.89 -7.30 1.92
CA PHE A 37 5.90 -6.86 3.30
C PHE A 37 4.83 -5.80 3.50
N VAL A 38 4.03 -5.94 4.57
CA VAL A 38 2.92 -5.03 4.86
C VAL A 38 2.94 -4.63 6.33
N VAL A 39 2.89 -3.31 6.61
CA VAL A 39 2.85 -2.76 7.96
C VAL A 39 2.05 -1.44 7.99
N PRO A 40 1.33 -1.11 9.08
CA PRO A 40 0.65 0.19 9.15
C PRO A 40 1.65 1.36 9.14
N ALA A 41 1.34 2.42 8.41
CA ALA A 41 2.22 3.57 8.23
C ALA A 41 2.58 4.28 9.55
N SER A 42 1.65 4.31 10.52
CA SER A 42 1.84 4.92 11.83
C SER A 42 2.90 4.24 12.70
N PHE A 43 3.26 2.98 12.41
CA PHE A 43 4.26 2.23 13.17
C PHE A 43 5.63 2.17 12.50
N VAL A 44 5.78 2.82 11.34
CA VAL A 44 7.05 2.79 10.60
C VAL A 44 8.13 3.61 11.32
N THR A 45 9.29 3.00 11.43
CA THR A 45 10.51 3.60 11.99
C THR A 45 11.64 3.57 10.96
N PRO A 46 12.74 4.30 11.16
CA PRO A 46 13.92 4.15 10.29
C PRO A 46 14.43 2.71 10.20
N ARG A 47 14.27 1.92 11.28
CA ARG A 47 14.64 0.48 11.26
C ARG A 47 13.70 -0.33 10.38
N THR A 48 12.42 -0.01 10.36
CA THR A 48 11.42 -0.64 9.47
C THR A 48 11.80 -0.39 8.01
N VAL A 49 12.13 0.84 7.65
CA VAL A 49 12.57 1.19 6.29
C VAL A 49 13.86 0.45 5.92
N ALA A 50 14.85 0.40 6.83
CA ALA A 50 16.09 -0.36 6.63
C ALA A 50 15.81 -1.86 6.44
N TYR A 51 14.88 -2.43 7.21
CA TYR A 51 14.50 -3.83 7.10
C TYR A 51 13.84 -4.12 5.74
N PHE A 52 12.91 -3.27 5.30
CA PHE A 52 12.24 -3.41 4.00
C PHE A 52 13.23 -3.41 2.84
N ARG A 53 14.13 -2.42 2.77
CA ARG A 53 15.11 -2.34 1.67
C ARG A 53 16.15 -3.44 1.68
N ASN A 54 16.41 -4.08 2.83
CA ASN A 54 17.39 -5.16 2.94
C ASN A 54 16.78 -6.54 2.72
N GLU A 55 15.56 -6.78 3.23
CA GLU A 55 14.95 -8.11 3.25
C GLU A 55 13.87 -8.28 2.15
N ALA A 56 13.12 -7.23 1.83
CA ALA A 56 12.17 -7.26 0.73
C ALA A 56 12.83 -6.83 -0.58
N GLY A 57 13.40 -5.64 -0.64
CA GLY A 57 14.20 -5.15 -1.78
C GLY A 57 13.40 -4.45 -2.88
N GLY A 58 12.08 -4.45 -2.80
CA GLY A 58 11.20 -3.77 -3.75
C GLY A 58 11.05 -2.27 -3.50
N LEU A 59 10.00 -1.69 -4.05
CA LEU A 59 9.67 -0.28 -3.89
C LEU A 59 8.82 -0.06 -2.63
N ILE A 60 9.32 0.74 -1.71
CA ILE A 60 8.55 1.10 -0.50
C ILE A 60 7.47 2.11 -0.86
N CYS A 61 6.22 1.68 -0.82
CA CYS A 61 5.03 2.46 -1.17
C CYS A 61 4.09 2.62 0.03
N VAL A 62 3.21 3.62 -0.02
CA VAL A 62 2.12 3.78 0.95
C VAL A 62 0.78 3.68 0.23
N ALA A 63 0.04 2.62 0.51
CA ALA A 63 -1.32 2.40 0.03
C ALA A 63 -2.33 3.15 0.92
N ILE A 64 -3.25 3.88 0.27
CA ILE A 64 -4.30 4.65 0.95
C ILE A 64 -5.66 4.40 0.29
N PRO A 65 -6.78 4.48 1.05
CA PRO A 65 -8.10 4.29 0.48
C PRO A 65 -8.51 5.46 -0.42
N PRO A 66 -9.41 5.23 -1.39
CA PRO A 66 -9.83 6.27 -2.33
C PRO A 66 -10.48 7.46 -1.63
N THR A 67 -11.24 7.22 -0.56
CA THR A 67 -11.90 8.28 0.23
C THR A 67 -10.91 9.23 0.91
N ALA A 68 -9.77 8.72 1.38
CA ALA A 68 -8.71 9.56 1.92
C ALA A 68 -7.97 10.28 0.78
N ALA A 69 -7.67 9.59 -0.32
CA ALA A 69 -7.02 10.18 -1.48
C ALA A 69 -7.81 11.38 -2.03
N ASP A 70 -9.15 11.25 -2.14
CA ASP A 70 -10.02 12.36 -2.58
C ASP A 70 -9.95 13.57 -1.64
N LYS A 71 -10.04 13.33 -0.33
CA LYS A 71 -9.98 14.41 0.66
C LYS A 71 -8.61 15.10 0.71
N LEU A 72 -7.54 14.36 0.41
CA LEU A 72 -6.15 14.86 0.37
C LEU A 72 -5.78 15.46 -1.00
N GLY A 73 -6.67 15.39 -2.01
CA GLY A 73 -6.40 15.87 -3.36
C GLY A 73 -5.33 15.06 -4.10
N LEU A 74 -5.31 13.74 -3.90
CA LEU A 74 -4.33 12.81 -4.46
C LEU A 74 -4.94 11.97 -5.60
N PRO A 75 -4.88 12.45 -6.85
CA PRO A 75 -5.37 11.71 -8.02
C PRO A 75 -4.39 10.60 -8.41
N LEU A 76 -4.82 9.71 -9.31
CA LEU A 76 -3.90 8.81 -9.98
C LEU A 76 -2.95 9.55 -10.91
N MET A 77 -1.68 9.16 -10.95
CA MET A 77 -0.66 9.77 -11.83
C MET A 77 -1.08 9.68 -13.29
N SER A 78 -1.66 8.56 -13.71
CA SER A 78 -2.17 8.38 -15.06
C SER A 78 -3.23 9.42 -15.44
N ASP A 79 -4.09 9.82 -14.49
CA ASP A 79 -5.10 10.85 -14.74
C ASP A 79 -4.49 12.25 -14.83
N ILE A 80 -3.47 12.56 -14.02
CA ILE A 80 -2.72 13.81 -14.14
C ILE A 80 -2.11 13.90 -15.54
N LEU A 81 -1.40 12.87 -15.98
CA LEU A 81 -0.72 12.86 -17.29
C LEU A 81 -1.71 12.95 -18.47
N LYS A 82 -2.87 12.29 -18.38
CA LYS A 82 -3.93 12.36 -19.41
C LYS A 82 -4.48 13.78 -19.56
N ASN A 83 -4.55 14.54 -18.46
CA ASN A 83 -5.12 15.88 -18.43
C ASN A 83 -4.10 17.01 -18.60
N MET A 84 -2.84 16.69 -18.98
CA MET A 84 -1.85 17.73 -19.25
C MET A 84 -2.29 18.65 -20.40
N ASN A 85 -1.96 19.93 -20.27
CA ASN A 85 -2.24 20.93 -21.28
C ASN A 85 -1.41 20.71 -22.58
N ASP A 86 -1.67 21.51 -23.61
CA ASP A 86 -1.07 21.31 -24.93
C ASP A 86 0.45 21.49 -24.96
N ASN A 87 1.04 22.26 -24.03
CA ASN A 87 2.50 22.40 -23.91
C ASN A 87 3.19 21.07 -23.54
N TYR A 88 2.45 20.16 -22.91
CA TYR A 88 2.95 18.84 -22.49
C TYR A 88 2.12 17.70 -23.08
N SER A 89 1.48 17.91 -24.24
CA SER A 89 0.57 16.92 -24.86
C SER A 89 1.22 15.57 -25.16
N TYR A 90 2.54 15.53 -25.37
CA TYR A 90 3.29 14.29 -25.57
C TYR A 90 3.27 13.38 -24.31
N LEU A 91 3.12 13.94 -23.09
CA LEU A 91 3.03 13.15 -21.85
C LEU A 91 1.75 12.30 -21.82
N ARG A 92 0.70 12.72 -22.53
CA ARG A 92 -0.51 11.90 -22.67
C ARG A 92 -0.25 10.56 -23.37
N LYS A 93 0.84 10.48 -24.16
CA LYS A 93 1.21 9.28 -24.93
C LYS A 93 2.02 8.25 -24.13
N VAL A 94 2.58 8.66 -22.97
CA VAL A 94 3.33 7.73 -22.10
C VAL A 94 2.42 7.06 -21.07
N VAL A 95 1.16 7.48 -20.99
CA VAL A 95 0.21 6.87 -20.06
C VAL A 95 -0.15 5.48 -20.56
N GLU A 96 -0.16 4.54 -19.66
CA GLU A 96 -0.56 3.17 -19.91
C GLU A 96 -1.91 3.10 -20.66
N GLY A 97 -1.95 2.31 -21.73
CA GLY A 97 -3.12 2.02 -22.52
C GLY A 97 -3.72 0.65 -22.19
N LYS A 98 -4.82 0.33 -22.84
CA LYS A 98 -5.45 -0.99 -22.69
C LYS A 98 -4.50 -2.10 -23.15
N GLY A 99 -4.14 -2.99 -22.21
CA GLY A 99 -3.29 -4.15 -22.46
C GLY A 99 -1.79 -3.97 -22.22
N ASP A 100 -1.35 -2.77 -21.79
CA ASP A 100 0.03 -2.55 -21.38
C ASP A 100 0.36 -3.32 -20.09
N LEU A 101 -0.61 -3.37 -19.15
CA LEU A 101 -0.53 -4.21 -17.96
C LEU A 101 -1.26 -5.54 -18.25
N GLN A 102 -0.52 -6.65 -18.17
CA GLN A 102 -1.09 -7.98 -18.45
C GLN A 102 -2.04 -8.48 -17.36
N TYR A 103 -1.81 -8.02 -16.12
CA TYR A 103 -2.51 -8.45 -14.90
C TYR A 103 -3.52 -7.42 -14.39
N ASP A 104 -3.56 -6.21 -14.98
CA ASP A 104 -4.43 -5.14 -14.51
C ASP A 104 -4.90 -4.20 -15.63
N LYS A 105 -5.88 -3.34 -15.32
CA LYS A 105 -6.40 -2.32 -16.25
C LYS A 105 -5.66 -1.00 -16.14
N ARG A 106 -5.09 -0.68 -14.98
CA ARG A 106 -4.37 0.56 -14.68
C ARG A 106 -3.50 0.41 -13.43
N SER A 107 -2.47 1.25 -13.34
CA SER A 107 -1.63 1.38 -12.16
C SER A 107 -2.31 2.14 -11.03
N SER A 108 -1.98 1.79 -9.78
CA SER A 108 -2.45 2.49 -8.57
C SER A 108 -1.59 3.70 -8.19
N PHE A 109 -0.52 3.98 -8.91
CA PHE A 109 0.37 5.09 -8.56
C PHE A 109 -0.34 6.44 -8.59
N SER A 110 -0.20 7.17 -7.48
CA SER A 110 -0.48 8.58 -7.33
C SER A 110 0.83 9.37 -7.35
N LEU A 111 0.97 10.38 -6.51
CA LEU A 111 2.17 11.19 -6.41
C LEU A 111 3.29 10.48 -5.63
N TRP A 112 4.52 10.86 -5.94
CA TRP A 112 5.69 10.56 -5.12
C TRP A 112 6.05 11.79 -4.33
N VAL A 113 6.09 11.66 -3.00
CA VAL A 113 6.20 12.81 -2.09
C VAL A 113 7.33 12.67 -1.09
N ASN A 114 7.73 13.79 -0.51
CA ASN A 114 8.51 13.89 0.72
C ASN A 114 7.76 14.81 1.69
N HIS A 115 7.85 14.53 2.98
CA HIS A 115 7.48 15.53 4.00
C HIS A 115 8.45 16.72 3.91
N ARG A 116 7.97 17.94 4.19
CA ARG A 116 8.79 19.15 4.03
C ARG A 116 9.95 19.24 5.00
N ASP A 117 9.85 18.60 6.17
CA ASP A 117 10.91 18.54 7.18
C ASP A 117 12.01 17.51 6.85
N THR A 118 11.94 16.82 5.70
CA THR A 118 13.01 15.94 5.26
C THR A 118 14.18 16.73 4.68
N PHE A 119 15.41 16.21 4.84
CA PHE A 119 16.58 16.82 4.22
C PHE A 119 16.66 16.44 2.73
N THR A 120 17.04 15.18 2.41
CA THR A 120 17.05 14.69 1.03
C THR A 120 15.76 13.97 0.65
N GLY A 121 15.13 13.31 1.60
CA GLY A 121 13.93 12.49 1.43
C GLY A 121 14.19 11.01 1.24
N ILE A 122 15.41 10.59 0.85
CA ILE A 122 15.72 9.18 0.51
C ILE A 122 16.22 8.36 1.70
N THR A 123 16.82 8.99 2.71
CA THR A 123 17.36 8.25 3.86
C THR A 123 16.27 7.47 4.59
N ASP A 124 16.65 6.43 5.33
CA ASP A 124 15.69 5.64 6.12
C ASP A 124 14.92 6.53 7.12
N ARG A 125 15.58 7.55 7.68
CA ARG A 125 14.95 8.56 8.57
C ARG A 125 13.95 9.42 7.83
N ASP A 126 14.33 9.95 6.66
CA ASP A 126 13.47 10.82 5.86
C ASP A 126 12.26 10.08 5.32
N ARG A 127 12.44 8.84 4.82
CA ARG A 127 11.33 8.02 4.35
C ARG A 127 10.40 7.64 5.50
N ALA A 128 10.93 7.24 6.66
CA ALA A 128 10.11 6.94 7.83
C ALA A 128 9.29 8.16 8.27
N LEU A 129 9.90 9.36 8.33
CA LEU A 129 9.18 10.59 8.63
C LEU A 129 8.05 10.84 7.61
N THR A 130 8.35 10.76 6.32
CA THR A 130 7.33 10.96 5.27
C THR A 130 6.19 9.95 5.41
N ILE A 131 6.50 8.68 5.62
CA ILE A 131 5.51 7.60 5.75
C ILE A 131 4.61 7.80 6.97
N THR A 132 5.19 8.07 8.15
CA THR A 132 4.39 8.29 9.37
C THR A 132 3.50 9.52 9.25
N LYS A 133 3.98 10.59 8.61
CA LYS A 133 3.19 11.79 8.35
C LYS A 133 2.05 11.55 7.33
N ILE A 134 2.24 10.68 6.35
CA ILE A 134 1.16 10.22 5.48
C ILE A 134 0.09 9.48 6.31
N GLY A 135 0.52 8.58 7.20
CA GLY A 135 -0.39 7.87 8.12
C GLY A 135 -1.24 8.82 8.95
N GLU A 136 -0.61 9.84 9.57
CA GLU A 136 -1.30 10.90 10.33
C GLU A 136 -2.30 11.69 9.46
N ALA A 137 -1.93 12.03 8.22
CA ALA A 137 -2.80 12.74 7.29
C ALA A 137 -4.05 11.91 6.93
N VAL A 138 -3.86 10.62 6.64
CA VAL A 138 -4.98 9.69 6.36
C VAL A 138 -5.90 9.55 7.58
N GLU A 139 -5.36 9.41 8.77
CA GLU A 139 -6.13 9.32 10.01
C GLU A 139 -6.97 10.57 10.25
N ARG A 140 -6.39 11.78 10.10
CA ARG A 140 -7.11 13.06 10.25
C ARG A 140 -8.33 13.15 9.32
N VAL A 141 -8.17 12.81 8.04
CA VAL A 141 -9.28 12.90 7.08
C VAL A 141 -10.28 11.75 7.22
N ALA A 142 -9.86 10.56 7.69
CA ALA A 142 -10.75 9.44 7.95
C ALA A 142 -11.70 9.74 9.10
N ASN A 143 -11.19 10.32 10.20
CA ASN A 143 -11.96 10.66 11.39
C ASN A 143 -12.83 11.92 11.22
N GLY A 144 -12.74 12.61 10.07
CA GLY A 144 -13.46 13.86 9.82
C GLY A 144 -13.05 15.02 10.73
N SER A 145 -11.93 14.87 11.45
CA SER A 145 -11.49 15.80 12.49
C SER A 145 -10.93 17.11 11.95
N ASP A 146 -10.54 17.14 10.67
CA ASP A 146 -10.02 18.37 10.08
C ASP A 146 -10.46 18.52 8.61
N ARG A 147 -11.50 19.34 8.40
CA ARG A 147 -11.99 19.71 7.06
C ARG A 147 -11.09 20.72 6.35
N SER A 148 -10.12 21.30 7.07
CA SER A 148 -9.19 22.33 6.57
C SER A 148 -7.78 21.79 6.35
N TYR A 149 -7.56 20.47 6.47
CA TYR A 149 -6.24 19.90 6.28
C TYR A 149 -5.81 19.96 4.82
N ASP A 150 -4.74 20.70 4.58
CA ASP A 150 -4.16 20.88 3.27
C ASP A 150 -2.85 20.08 3.14
N PHE A 151 -2.90 18.97 2.40
CA PHE A 151 -1.77 18.06 2.21
C PHE A 151 -0.51 18.77 1.68
N TYR A 152 -0.67 19.76 0.78
CA TYR A 152 0.44 20.51 0.20
C TYR A 152 1.22 21.38 1.20
N THR A 153 0.68 21.68 2.37
CA THR A 153 1.39 22.46 3.40
C THR A 153 2.47 21.64 4.08
N GLU A 154 2.25 20.35 4.25
CA GLU A 154 3.20 19.43 4.91
C GLU A 154 4.04 18.62 3.91
N PHE A 155 3.56 18.43 2.68
CA PHE A 155 4.25 17.60 1.69
C PHE A 155 4.68 18.38 0.45
N ARG A 156 5.66 17.84 -0.25
CA ARG A 156 6.15 18.30 -1.55
C ARG A 156 6.30 17.14 -2.52
N ALA A 157 6.01 17.38 -3.79
CA ALA A 157 6.27 16.48 -4.90
C ALA A 157 7.19 17.17 -5.92
N PRO A 158 8.06 16.44 -6.66
CA PRO A 158 8.32 15.02 -6.51
C PRO A 158 9.05 14.67 -5.22
N GLY A 159 9.00 13.38 -4.83
CA GLY A 159 9.64 12.86 -3.63
C GLY A 159 10.11 11.42 -3.75
N HIS A 160 10.38 10.77 -2.61
CA HIS A 160 10.97 9.43 -2.56
C HIS A 160 10.05 8.37 -1.92
N VAL A 161 8.83 8.75 -1.54
CA VAL A 161 7.80 7.83 -1.07
C VAL A 161 6.66 7.84 -2.06
N ALA A 162 6.41 6.71 -2.72
CA ALA A 162 5.32 6.55 -3.66
C ALA A 162 4.00 6.36 -2.92
N LEU A 163 2.97 7.09 -3.31
CA LEU A 163 1.60 6.89 -2.85
C LEU A 163 0.86 6.00 -3.86
N LEU A 164 0.14 5.03 -3.33
CA LEU A 164 -0.75 4.17 -4.11
C LEU A 164 -2.19 4.45 -3.67
N ARG A 165 -3.01 4.85 -4.63
CA ARG A 165 -4.44 5.06 -4.44
C ARG A 165 -5.17 3.75 -4.75
N ALA A 166 -5.86 3.17 -3.76
CA ALA A 166 -6.71 2.01 -4.00
C ALA A 166 -7.87 2.36 -4.95
N ALA A 167 -8.34 1.37 -5.69
CA ALA A 167 -9.49 1.50 -6.59
C ALA A 167 -10.74 1.95 -5.83
N ASP A 168 -11.62 2.71 -6.49
CA ASP A 168 -12.82 3.29 -5.86
C ASP A 168 -13.76 2.19 -5.33
N GLY A 169 -13.89 1.06 -6.04
CA GLY A 169 -14.62 -0.12 -5.62
C GLY A 169 -13.84 -1.07 -4.72
N LEU A 170 -12.62 -0.70 -4.29
CA LEU A 170 -11.74 -1.53 -3.47
C LEU A 170 -11.67 -2.97 -4.03
N LEU A 171 -11.94 -4.00 -3.22
CA LEU A 171 -11.86 -5.42 -3.61
C LEU A 171 -12.93 -5.86 -4.63
N ASP A 172 -13.98 -5.09 -4.84
CA ASP A 172 -14.96 -5.32 -5.91
C ASP A 172 -14.40 -4.97 -7.30
N GLU A 173 -13.47 -4.02 -7.35
CA GLU A 173 -12.89 -3.52 -8.58
C GLU A 173 -11.50 -4.11 -8.86
N ARG A 174 -10.65 -4.17 -7.82
CA ARG A 174 -9.27 -4.61 -7.94
C ARG A 174 -8.83 -5.38 -6.69
N ARG A 175 -8.04 -6.44 -6.88
CA ARG A 175 -7.54 -7.31 -5.79
C ARG A 175 -6.02 -7.36 -5.77
N GLY A 176 -5.37 -6.22 -5.96
CA GLY A 176 -3.91 -6.08 -5.88
C GLY A 176 -3.43 -5.78 -4.46
N GLN A 177 -2.11 -5.73 -4.28
CA GLN A 177 -1.49 -5.47 -2.98
C GLN A 177 -2.01 -4.19 -2.32
N THR A 178 -2.27 -3.14 -3.12
CA THR A 178 -2.84 -1.88 -2.66
C THR A 178 -4.19 -2.07 -1.97
N GLU A 179 -5.14 -2.74 -2.65
CA GLU A 179 -6.48 -2.97 -2.12
C GLU A 179 -6.50 -3.97 -0.99
N LEU A 180 -5.70 -5.04 -1.08
CA LEU A 180 -5.60 -6.08 -0.05
C LEU A 180 -5.07 -5.52 1.27
N SER A 181 -4.02 -4.68 1.22
CA SER A 181 -3.46 -4.05 2.41
C SER A 181 -4.41 -3.03 3.05
N VAL A 182 -5.09 -2.22 2.24
CA VAL A 182 -6.13 -1.29 2.73
C VAL A 182 -7.32 -2.05 3.34
N ALA A 183 -7.77 -3.12 2.69
CA ALA A 183 -8.85 -3.97 3.22
C ALA A 183 -8.47 -4.60 4.57
N LEU A 184 -7.24 -5.08 4.71
CA LEU A 184 -6.74 -5.61 5.99
C LEU A 184 -6.77 -4.54 7.09
N ALA A 185 -6.37 -3.30 6.79
CA ALA A 185 -6.44 -2.20 7.75
C ALA A 185 -7.88 -1.88 8.17
N LEU A 186 -8.83 -1.90 7.21
CA LEU A 186 -10.25 -1.71 7.50
C LEU A 186 -10.81 -2.84 8.37
N LEU A 187 -10.45 -4.10 8.08
CA LEU A 187 -10.80 -5.26 8.92
C LEU A 187 -10.23 -5.15 10.32
N ALA A 188 -9.04 -4.61 10.46
CA ALA A 188 -8.36 -4.41 11.74
C ALA A 188 -8.89 -3.18 12.51
N GLY A 189 -9.71 -2.32 11.90
CA GLY A 189 -10.22 -1.10 12.51
C GLY A 189 -9.14 -0.06 12.80
N ILE A 190 -8.05 -0.05 12.02
CA ILE A 190 -6.95 0.90 12.15
C ILE A 190 -6.97 1.93 11.02
N PRO A 191 -6.27 3.09 11.16
CA PRO A 191 -6.13 4.04 10.07
C PRO A 191 -5.62 3.35 8.80
N PRO A 192 -6.35 3.46 7.65
CA PRO A 192 -6.07 2.63 6.47
C PRO A 192 -4.97 3.20 5.57
N ALA A 193 -3.80 3.49 6.16
CA ALA A 193 -2.57 3.82 5.47
C ALA A 193 -1.56 2.70 5.71
N MET A 194 -1.26 1.92 4.68
CA MET A 194 -0.42 0.73 4.78
C MET A 194 0.83 0.87 3.94
N VAL A 195 1.98 0.55 4.52
CA VAL A 195 3.24 0.47 3.78
C VAL A 195 3.37 -0.91 3.20
N ILE A 196 3.67 -0.97 1.91
CA ILE A 196 3.89 -2.22 1.18
C ILE A 196 5.24 -2.18 0.47
N CYS A 197 5.86 -3.34 0.27
CA CYS A 197 7.12 -3.48 -0.45
C CYS A 197 7.27 -4.92 -0.93
N GLU A 198 7.49 -5.07 -2.23
CA GLU A 198 7.63 -6.36 -2.90
C GLU A 198 8.87 -7.11 -2.41
N MET A 199 8.75 -8.43 -2.22
CA MET A 199 9.87 -9.31 -1.92
C MET A 199 10.55 -9.76 -3.20
N LEU A 200 11.82 -9.39 -3.38
CA LEU A 200 12.61 -9.70 -4.57
C LEU A 200 13.67 -10.75 -4.28
N ASP A 201 13.87 -11.66 -5.22
CA ASP A 201 14.98 -12.62 -5.18
C ASP A 201 16.25 -12.03 -5.82
N THR A 202 17.26 -11.81 -5.02
CA THR A 202 18.54 -11.23 -5.46
C THR A 202 19.33 -12.14 -6.43
N LYS A 203 19.04 -13.44 -6.47
CA LYS A 203 19.74 -14.40 -7.32
C LYS A 203 19.18 -14.42 -8.74
N SER A 204 17.85 -14.46 -8.85
CA SER A 204 17.16 -14.52 -10.14
C SER A 204 16.81 -13.13 -10.69
N GLY A 205 16.77 -12.11 -9.84
CA GLY A 205 16.28 -10.76 -10.18
C GLY A 205 14.77 -10.71 -10.43
N ARG A 206 14.02 -11.69 -9.93
CA ARG A 206 12.56 -11.78 -10.04
C ARG A 206 11.91 -11.55 -8.67
N ALA A 207 10.59 -11.52 -8.64
CA ALA A 207 9.85 -11.63 -7.39
C ALA A 207 10.22 -12.92 -6.65
N LEU A 208 10.29 -12.84 -5.32
CA LEU A 208 10.53 -14.01 -4.49
C LEU A 208 9.37 -15.00 -4.65
N SER A 209 9.70 -16.30 -4.84
CA SER A 209 8.66 -17.29 -5.03
C SER A 209 7.74 -17.38 -3.80
N LYS A 210 6.46 -17.70 -4.01
CA LYS A 210 5.48 -17.91 -2.93
C LYS A 210 5.98 -18.93 -1.90
N THR A 211 6.67 -19.99 -2.38
CA THR A 211 7.24 -21.04 -1.49
C THR A 211 8.33 -20.46 -0.60
N ASP A 212 9.24 -19.67 -1.17
CA ASP A 212 10.33 -19.07 -0.40
C ASP A 212 9.83 -17.97 0.53
N ALA A 213 8.82 -17.21 0.13
CA ALA A 213 8.17 -16.22 0.97
C ALA A 213 7.46 -16.86 2.19
N LYS A 214 6.80 -18.01 1.98
CA LYS A 214 6.23 -18.80 3.10
C LYS A 214 7.31 -19.35 4.03
N ALA A 215 8.42 -19.85 3.48
CA ALA A 215 9.56 -20.31 4.29
C ALA A 215 10.15 -19.16 5.10
N PHE A 216 10.38 -17.99 4.47
CA PHE A 216 10.85 -16.79 5.13
C PHE A 216 9.94 -16.36 6.29
N ALA A 217 8.61 -16.36 6.07
CA ALA A 217 7.64 -16.03 7.12
C ALA A 217 7.72 -17.03 8.29
N SER A 218 7.76 -18.32 8.00
CA SER A 218 7.82 -19.37 9.00
C SER A 218 9.09 -19.29 9.88
N GLU A 219 10.24 -19.08 9.24
CA GLU A 219 11.54 -18.97 9.94
C GLU A 219 11.59 -17.78 10.90
N ARG A 220 10.85 -16.71 10.61
CA ARG A 220 10.85 -15.46 11.38
C ARG A 220 9.60 -15.27 12.26
N GLY A 221 8.72 -16.28 12.31
CA GLY A 221 7.48 -16.20 13.07
C GLY A 221 6.53 -15.08 12.58
N MET A 222 6.54 -14.80 11.29
CA MET A 222 5.66 -13.82 10.66
C MET A 222 4.39 -14.47 10.13
N ILE A 223 3.33 -13.70 10.01
CA ILE A 223 2.08 -14.15 9.40
C ILE A 223 2.17 -13.98 7.88
N PHE A 224 1.87 -15.07 7.16
CA PHE A 224 1.69 -15.08 5.73
C PHE A 224 0.20 -15.26 5.41
N MET A 225 -0.36 -14.39 4.55
CA MET A 225 -1.75 -14.44 4.10
C MET A 225 -1.79 -14.51 2.58
N GLU A 226 -2.76 -15.25 2.06
CA GLU A 226 -3.09 -15.19 0.63
C GLU A 226 -4.21 -14.14 0.41
N GLY A 227 -4.13 -13.40 -0.67
CA GLY A 227 -5.11 -12.34 -0.98
C GLY A 227 -6.55 -12.84 -0.97
N LYS A 228 -6.80 -14.07 -1.46
CA LYS A 228 -8.12 -14.71 -1.41
C LYS A 228 -8.69 -14.83 0.01
N GLU A 229 -7.84 -15.05 1.02
CA GLU A 229 -8.25 -15.17 2.43
C GLU A 229 -8.70 -13.80 2.98
N ILE A 230 -8.02 -12.72 2.59
CA ILE A 230 -8.41 -11.34 2.95
C ILE A 230 -9.73 -10.98 2.28
N VAL A 231 -9.89 -11.32 0.99
CA VAL A 231 -11.14 -11.11 0.24
C VAL A 231 -12.31 -11.83 0.91
N GLU A 232 -12.14 -13.11 1.27
CA GLU A 232 -13.15 -13.90 1.97
C GLU A 232 -13.55 -13.27 3.30
N ALA A 233 -12.57 -12.88 4.12
CA ALA A 233 -12.80 -12.22 5.40
C ALA A 233 -13.54 -10.88 5.24
N PHE A 234 -13.16 -10.08 4.25
CA PHE A 234 -13.75 -8.77 3.99
C PHE A 234 -15.24 -8.88 3.67
N TYR A 235 -15.63 -9.78 2.75
CA TYR A 235 -17.04 -9.98 2.42
C TYR A 235 -17.85 -10.67 3.53
N SER A 236 -17.21 -11.54 4.31
CA SER A 236 -17.89 -12.19 5.45
C SER A 236 -18.31 -11.18 6.51
N LEU A 237 -17.57 -10.09 6.71
CA LEU A 237 -17.91 -9.03 7.67
C LEU A 237 -18.90 -8.01 7.13
N LEU A 238 -18.92 -7.75 5.83
CA LEU A 238 -19.88 -6.83 5.19
C LEU A 238 -21.28 -7.44 5.03
N SER A 239 -21.42 -8.77 5.12
CA SER A 239 -22.70 -9.49 4.96
C SER A 239 -23.54 -9.50 6.24
N HIS A 240 -23.10 -8.77 7.28
CA HIS A 240 -23.77 -8.64 8.59
C HIS A 240 -23.95 -7.18 8.98
#